data_deca46416892ea73e6f3ec6f454adbe5
#
_entry.id   deca46416892ea73e6f3ec6f454adbe5
#
_cell.length_a   1.000
_cell.length_b   1.000
_cell.length_c   1.000
_cell.angle_alpha   90.00
_cell.angle_beta   90.00
_cell.angle_gamma   90.00
#
_symmetry.space_group_name_H-M   'P 1'
#
loop_
_entity.id
_entity.type
_entity.pdbx_description
1 polymer ?
#
loop_
_entity_poly.entity_id
_entity_poly.type
_entity_poly.pdbx_seq_one_letter_code
_entity_poly.pdbx_strand_id
1 'polypeptide(L)'
;MERLLLHTTVMRNLLSFVFSLFSGLLFALVRAVLLLDRLICWIYDLPLWAAIARAFHFAQRRRAVCAFTLFVPLFFVPGALLTQSGTLVLADGAPLGFVEDPDMLSAAVTELEESASALAGADYTLPVALESRALRAAPSQFLTADELKTGLIEASGELDTLAVISINGEQAGVCRSAEDAQALLDRVKAQYTTATDENADFLQEVRVDEVVAQTSLVSDFGALYDYLAPRLDVTATRSVTYTEEIPYETITRENDQLDQTYRATLQEGCTGEAVVTAEIQTVDGEEHGRTILERTVLSNATDEIIEVGTRNVGIGTGEFAVPVTSYTFTSGFKWRWGKLHGGVDLAVPEGTPVYAADNGKVIVAGDLDNGYGS
;
A
#
# COMPACT_ATOMS: atom_id res chain seq x y z
N MET A 1 20.87 -16.74 -17.32
CA MET A 1 21.30 -18.02 -17.92
C MET A 1 22.83 -18.22 -17.82
N GLU A 2 23.68 -17.22 -18.05
CA GLU A 2 25.14 -17.37 -17.96
C GLU A 2 25.69 -17.66 -16.54
N ARG A 3 25.11 -17.14 -15.48
CA ARG A 3 25.56 -17.37 -14.10
C ARG A 3 25.29 -18.79 -13.60
N LEU A 4 24.23 -19.44 -14.04
CA LEU A 4 23.93 -20.85 -13.68
C LEU A 4 24.89 -21.83 -14.35
N LEU A 5 25.27 -21.58 -15.61
CA LEU A 5 26.24 -22.39 -16.35
C LEU A 5 27.66 -22.32 -15.76
N LEU A 6 28.03 -21.16 -15.19
CA LEU A 6 29.32 -20.99 -14.53
C LEU A 6 29.41 -21.80 -13.23
N HIS A 7 28.33 -21.83 -12.45
CA HIS A 7 28.27 -22.58 -11.17
C HIS A 7 28.35 -24.10 -11.37
N THR A 8 27.65 -24.64 -12.37
CA THR A 8 27.70 -26.07 -12.69
C THR A 8 29.05 -26.53 -13.21
N THR A 9 29.75 -25.67 -13.96
CA THR A 9 31.09 -25.95 -14.48
C THR A 9 32.14 -25.93 -13.36
N VAL A 10 32.08 -24.98 -12.44
CA VAL A 10 32.95 -24.88 -11.28
C VAL A 10 32.76 -26.06 -10.32
N MET A 11 31.54 -26.46 -10.03
CA MET A 11 31.22 -27.62 -9.19
C MET A 11 31.71 -28.89 -9.82
N ARG A 12 31.53 -29.11 -11.13
CA ARG A 12 32.01 -30.30 -11.84
C ARG A 12 33.55 -30.41 -11.81
N ASN A 13 34.23 -29.28 -11.99
CA ASN A 13 35.72 -29.26 -11.93
C ASN A 13 36.22 -29.45 -10.50
N LEU A 14 35.55 -28.97 -9.48
CA LEU A 14 35.86 -29.22 -8.07
C LEU A 14 35.68 -30.71 -7.70
N LEU A 15 34.57 -31.31 -8.13
CA LEU A 15 34.29 -32.74 -7.91
C LEU A 15 35.34 -33.61 -8.61
N SER A 16 35.73 -33.30 -9.84
CA SER A 16 36.76 -34.05 -10.58
C SER A 16 38.16 -33.91 -9.94
N PHE A 17 38.47 -32.74 -9.38
CA PHE A 17 39.71 -32.50 -8.66
C PHE A 17 39.78 -33.30 -7.34
N VAL A 18 38.68 -33.28 -6.55
CA VAL A 18 38.56 -34.06 -5.31
C VAL A 18 38.65 -35.57 -5.59
N PHE A 19 37.99 -36.05 -6.66
CA PHE A 19 38.05 -37.46 -7.07
C PHE A 19 39.47 -37.87 -7.53
N SER A 20 40.15 -36.98 -8.26
CA SER A 20 41.55 -37.22 -8.68
C SER A 20 42.52 -37.27 -7.48
N LEU A 21 42.32 -36.40 -6.49
CA LEU A 21 43.11 -36.37 -5.26
C LEU A 21 42.90 -37.64 -4.42
N PHE A 22 41.63 -38.10 -4.31
CA PHE A 22 41.29 -39.33 -3.57
C PHE A 22 41.82 -40.58 -4.25
N SER A 23 41.74 -40.67 -5.59
CA SER A 23 42.30 -41.79 -6.34
C SER A 23 43.84 -41.84 -6.27
N GLY A 24 44.48 -40.68 -6.31
CA GLY A 24 45.93 -40.57 -6.13
C GLY A 24 46.40 -41.01 -4.74
N LEU A 25 45.66 -40.64 -3.69
CA LEU A 25 45.97 -41.03 -2.31
C LEU A 25 45.77 -42.55 -2.10
N LEU A 26 44.68 -43.08 -2.66
CA LEU A 26 44.40 -44.53 -2.62
C LEU A 26 45.47 -45.32 -3.36
N PHE A 27 45.93 -44.85 -4.53
CA PHE A 27 46.99 -45.47 -5.32
C PHE A 27 48.34 -45.43 -4.59
N ALA A 28 48.67 -44.34 -3.90
CA ALA A 28 49.84 -44.20 -3.07
C ALA A 28 49.83 -45.14 -1.88
N LEU A 29 48.66 -45.33 -1.24
CA LEU A 29 48.46 -46.24 -0.12
C LEU A 29 48.61 -47.66 -0.54
N VAL A 30 48.02 -48.06 -1.68
CA VAL A 30 48.23 -49.48 -2.25
C VAL A 30 49.67 -49.75 -2.61
N ARG A 31 50.37 -48.74 -3.20
CA ARG A 31 51.80 -48.86 -3.47
C ARG A 31 52.65 -49.01 -2.20
N ALA A 32 52.34 -48.27 -1.16
CA ALA A 32 53.02 -48.37 0.13
C ALA A 32 52.82 -49.75 0.76
N VAL A 33 51.59 -50.27 0.69
CA VAL A 33 51.28 -51.64 1.19
C VAL A 33 52.02 -52.68 0.40
N LEU A 34 52.07 -52.58 -0.95
CA LEU A 34 52.83 -53.54 -1.79
C LEU A 34 54.35 -53.49 -1.58
N LEU A 35 54.88 -52.26 -1.30
CA LEU A 35 56.29 -52.11 -0.96
C LEU A 35 56.62 -52.70 0.42
N LEU A 36 55.73 -52.55 1.38
CA LEU A 36 55.85 -53.21 2.70
C LEU A 36 55.81 -54.71 2.60
N ASP A 37 54.94 -55.24 1.76
CA ASP A 37 54.82 -56.66 1.51
C ASP A 37 56.14 -57.27 0.89
N ARG A 38 56.70 -56.53 -0.12
CA ARG A 38 58.01 -56.91 -0.70
C ARG A 38 59.15 -56.77 0.29
N LEU A 39 59.16 -55.78 1.15
CA LEU A 39 60.16 -55.65 2.21
C LEU A 39 60.03 -56.78 3.24
N ILE A 40 58.83 -57.17 3.60
CA ILE A 40 58.52 -58.28 4.50
C ILE A 40 58.96 -59.62 3.86
N CYS A 41 58.65 -59.88 2.59
CA CYS A 41 59.11 -61.08 1.86
C CYS A 41 60.64 -61.12 1.78
N TRP A 42 61.33 -60.01 1.50
CA TRP A 42 62.78 -59.94 1.45
C TRP A 42 63.43 -60.21 2.82
N ILE A 43 62.84 -59.78 3.93
CA ILE A 43 63.26 -60.03 5.30
C ILE A 43 63.10 -61.55 5.64
N TYR A 44 62.07 -62.23 5.10
CA TYR A 44 61.77 -63.63 5.30
C TYR A 44 62.69 -64.56 4.50
N ASP A 45 63.32 -64.09 3.41
CA ASP A 45 64.23 -64.80 2.58
C ASP A 45 65.68 -64.90 3.18
N LEU A 46 65.93 -64.18 4.28
CA LEU A 46 67.21 -64.29 4.99
C LEU A 46 67.35 -65.66 5.69
N PRO A 47 68.51 -66.45 5.51
CA PRO A 47 68.64 -67.78 6.00
C PRO A 47 68.56 -67.95 7.53
N LEU A 48 68.68 -66.85 8.27
CA LEU A 48 68.52 -66.84 9.73
C LEU A 48 67.04 -66.95 10.16
N TRP A 49 66.11 -66.58 9.29
CA TRP A 49 64.69 -66.60 9.56
C TRP A 49 64.01 -67.93 9.22
N ALA A 50 64.62 -68.82 8.45
CA ALA A 50 64.05 -70.08 8.08
C ALA A 50 63.87 -71.01 9.29
N ALA A 51 64.67 -70.85 10.35
CA ALA A 51 64.53 -71.59 11.63
C ALA A 51 63.46 -70.96 12.54
N ILE A 52 63.31 -69.66 12.49
CA ILE A 52 62.26 -68.88 13.28
C ILE A 52 60.90 -68.98 12.60
N ALA A 53 60.88 -69.07 11.28
CA ALA A 53 59.61 -69.18 10.50
C ALA A 53 58.88 -70.53 10.80
N ARG A 54 59.60 -71.62 11.07
CA ARG A 54 58.96 -72.91 11.45
C ARG A 54 58.31 -72.85 12.83
N ALA A 55 58.82 -72.07 13.76
CA ALA A 55 58.20 -71.86 15.07
C ALA A 55 57.05 -70.80 14.96
N PHE A 56 57.07 -69.95 13.93
CA PHE A 56 56.10 -68.87 13.72
C PHE A 56 54.92 -69.24 12.81
N HIS A 57 54.90 -70.42 12.17
CA HIS A 57 53.74 -70.85 11.37
C HIS A 57 52.45 -70.95 12.20
N PHE A 58 52.57 -71.16 13.50
CA PHE A 58 51.43 -71.09 14.42
C PHE A 58 51.02 -69.69 14.74
N ALA A 59 51.93 -68.70 14.68
CA ALA A 59 51.67 -67.30 14.89
C ALA A 59 51.10 -66.61 13.63
N GLN A 60 51.38 -67.10 12.41
CA GLN A 60 50.81 -66.55 11.17
C GLN A 60 49.30 -66.74 11.08
N ARG A 61 48.75 -67.90 11.49
CA ARG A 61 47.31 -68.09 11.59
C ARG A 61 46.67 -67.12 12.62
N ARG A 62 47.36 -66.87 13.72
CA ARG A 62 46.88 -65.87 14.71
C ARG A 62 47.05 -64.44 14.22
N ARG A 63 48.05 -64.08 13.40
CA ARG A 63 48.21 -62.73 12.80
C ARG A 63 47.16 -62.45 11.77
N ALA A 64 46.79 -63.42 10.94
CA ALA A 64 45.63 -63.21 10.00
C ALA A 64 44.34 -63.02 10.78
N VAL A 65 44.10 -63.76 11.87
CA VAL A 65 42.95 -63.55 12.75
C VAL A 65 43.05 -62.23 13.49
N CYS A 66 44.23 -61.84 14.00
CA CYS A 66 44.41 -60.49 14.63
C CYS A 66 44.31 -59.34 13.63
N ALA A 67 44.83 -59.53 12.39
CA ALA A 67 44.64 -58.52 11.34
C ALA A 67 43.13 -58.36 10.96
N PHE A 68 42.46 -59.52 10.82
CA PHE A 68 41.04 -59.53 10.52
C PHE A 68 40.18 -58.97 11.69
N THR A 69 40.54 -59.34 12.94
CA THR A 69 39.85 -58.80 14.14
C THR A 69 40.16 -57.34 14.44
N LEU A 70 41.30 -56.79 13.96
CA LEU A 70 41.64 -55.39 14.07
C LEU A 70 41.11 -54.54 12.85
N PHE A 71 41.18 -55.14 11.65
CA PHE A 71 40.79 -54.49 10.42
C PHE A 71 39.25 -54.33 10.30
N VAL A 72 38.48 -55.33 10.68
CA VAL A 72 37.03 -55.34 10.67
C VAL A 72 36.47 -54.24 11.59
N PRO A 73 36.85 -54.09 12.86
CA PRO A 73 36.37 -53.05 13.69
C PRO A 73 36.91 -51.67 13.27
N LEU A 74 38.14 -51.58 12.71
CA LEU A 74 38.71 -50.29 12.28
C LEU A 74 37.94 -49.68 11.08
N PHE A 75 37.34 -50.51 10.24
CA PHE A 75 36.51 -50.03 9.10
C PHE A 75 35.02 -50.01 9.41
N PHE A 76 34.52 -50.92 10.23
CA PHE A 76 33.09 -51.01 10.55
C PHE A 76 32.67 -50.16 11.76
N VAL A 77 33.56 -50.00 12.75
CA VAL A 77 33.26 -49.20 13.95
C VAL A 77 33.16 -47.69 13.65
N PRO A 78 34.06 -47.06 12.84
CA PRO A 78 33.86 -45.69 12.45
C PRO A 78 32.57 -45.48 11.62
N GLY A 79 32.25 -46.40 10.70
CA GLY A 79 30.99 -46.33 9.95
C GLY A 79 29.77 -46.45 10.85
N ALA A 80 29.81 -47.34 11.86
CA ALA A 80 28.69 -47.46 12.81
C ALA A 80 28.59 -46.32 13.80
N LEU A 81 29.72 -45.64 14.13
CA LEU A 81 29.74 -44.43 14.98
C LEU A 81 29.36 -43.17 14.24
N LEU A 82 29.57 -43.11 12.91
CA LEU A 82 29.28 -41.95 12.06
C LEU A 82 27.90 -42.02 11.41
N THR A 83 27.12 -43.08 11.61
CA THR A 83 25.76 -43.23 11.06
C THR A 83 24.75 -43.41 12.18
N GLN A 84 23.61 -42.81 12.03
CA GLN A 84 22.45 -42.93 12.89
C GLN A 84 21.38 -43.83 12.24
N SER A 85 20.54 -44.46 13.06
CA SER A 85 19.35 -45.15 12.55
C SER A 85 18.30 -44.11 12.15
N GLY A 86 17.72 -44.26 10.99
CA GLY A 86 16.68 -43.40 10.49
C GLY A 86 15.77 -44.16 9.53
N THR A 87 14.77 -43.50 9.05
CA THR A 87 13.82 -44.03 8.08
C THR A 87 14.04 -43.33 6.74
N LEU A 88 14.45 -44.07 5.72
CA LEU A 88 14.48 -43.55 4.35
C LEU A 88 13.05 -43.44 3.84
N VAL A 89 12.67 -42.25 3.40
CA VAL A 89 11.38 -41.96 2.75
C VAL A 89 11.56 -41.99 1.25
N LEU A 90 10.71 -42.76 0.57
CA LEU A 90 10.63 -42.79 -0.89
C LEU A 90 9.23 -42.28 -1.31
N ALA A 91 9.20 -41.47 -2.35
CA ALA A 91 8.01 -40.98 -3.02
C ALA A 91 7.99 -41.55 -4.45
N ASP A 92 6.99 -42.34 -4.80
CA ASP A 92 6.89 -43.05 -6.08
C ASP A 92 8.17 -43.87 -6.44
N GLY A 93 8.83 -44.41 -5.41
CA GLY A 93 10.07 -45.15 -5.54
C GLY A 93 11.37 -44.31 -5.63
N ALA A 94 11.25 -42.96 -5.71
CA ALA A 94 12.39 -42.05 -5.67
C ALA A 94 12.73 -41.68 -4.21
N PRO A 95 14.01 -41.67 -3.80
CA PRO A 95 14.40 -41.32 -2.44
C PRO A 95 14.27 -39.80 -2.21
N LEU A 96 13.51 -39.41 -1.21
CA LEU A 96 13.43 -38.02 -0.74
C LEU A 96 14.57 -37.73 0.24
N GLY A 97 14.77 -38.60 1.23
CA GLY A 97 15.81 -38.44 2.24
C GLY A 97 15.50 -39.26 3.48
N PHE A 98 16.28 -39.04 4.54
CA PHE A 98 16.12 -39.73 5.80
C PHE A 98 15.41 -38.87 6.81
N VAL A 99 14.49 -39.44 7.59
CA VAL A 99 13.87 -38.84 8.76
C VAL A 99 14.29 -39.58 10.04
N GLU A 100 14.44 -38.85 11.14
CA GLU A 100 14.80 -39.44 12.42
C GLU A 100 13.63 -40.23 13.00
N ASP A 101 12.44 -39.66 12.91
CA ASP A 101 11.20 -40.21 13.44
C ASP A 101 10.21 -40.49 12.29
N PRO A 102 9.71 -41.73 12.14
CA PRO A 102 8.69 -42.04 11.15
C PRO A 102 7.38 -41.24 11.34
N ASP A 103 7.08 -40.76 12.57
CA ASP A 103 5.92 -39.96 12.85
C ASP A 103 6.01 -38.56 12.18
N MET A 104 7.23 -38.08 11.90
CA MET A 104 7.45 -36.83 11.15
C MET A 104 6.85 -36.90 9.73
N LEU A 105 6.95 -38.05 9.07
CA LEU A 105 6.37 -38.25 7.75
C LEU A 105 4.85 -38.18 7.81
N SER A 106 4.21 -38.85 8.77
CA SER A 106 2.76 -38.83 8.90
C SER A 106 2.24 -37.46 9.27
N ALA A 107 2.94 -36.72 10.13
CA ALA A 107 2.60 -35.35 10.49
C ALA A 107 2.71 -34.41 9.28
N ALA A 108 3.81 -34.52 8.50
CA ALA A 108 3.99 -33.68 7.31
C ALA A 108 2.91 -33.93 6.25
N VAL A 109 2.56 -35.20 6.00
CA VAL A 109 1.48 -35.54 5.06
C VAL A 109 0.15 -35.01 5.54
N THR A 110 -0.23 -35.22 6.81
CA THR A 110 -1.48 -34.71 7.36
C THR A 110 -1.58 -33.20 7.25
N GLU A 111 -0.51 -32.48 7.59
CA GLU A 111 -0.48 -31.00 7.50
C GLU A 111 -0.64 -30.50 6.06
N LEU A 112 0.00 -31.18 5.08
CA LEU A 112 -0.15 -30.82 3.66
C LEU A 112 -1.57 -31.11 3.15
N GLU A 113 -2.15 -32.24 3.53
CA GLU A 113 -3.52 -32.63 3.15
C GLU A 113 -4.56 -31.70 3.78
N GLU A 114 -4.40 -31.35 5.07
CA GLU A 114 -5.27 -30.39 5.76
C GLU A 114 -5.19 -28.99 5.12
N SER A 115 -3.98 -28.53 4.83
CA SER A 115 -3.76 -27.22 4.18
C SER A 115 -4.41 -27.16 2.80
N ALA A 116 -4.17 -28.18 1.97
CA ALA A 116 -4.75 -28.27 0.63
C ALA A 116 -6.29 -28.40 0.66
N SER A 117 -6.82 -29.20 1.60
CA SER A 117 -8.25 -29.38 1.79
C SER A 117 -8.94 -28.10 2.25
N ALA A 118 -8.31 -27.34 3.16
CA ALA A 118 -8.89 -26.10 3.69
C ALA A 118 -9.12 -25.06 2.60
N LEU A 119 -8.16 -24.91 1.67
CA LEU A 119 -8.27 -23.95 0.58
C LEU A 119 -9.22 -24.44 -0.53
N ALA A 120 -9.18 -25.74 -0.85
CA ALA A 120 -10.05 -26.31 -1.89
C ALA A 120 -11.53 -26.43 -1.46
N GLY A 121 -11.80 -26.45 -0.15
CA GLY A 121 -13.13 -26.73 0.39
C GLY A 121 -13.61 -28.17 0.14
N ALA A 122 -12.67 -29.09 -0.15
CA ALA A 122 -12.91 -30.50 -0.42
C ALA A 122 -11.74 -31.33 0.12
N ASP A 123 -12.00 -32.59 0.49
CA ASP A 123 -10.96 -33.50 0.99
C ASP A 123 -9.89 -33.73 -0.10
N TYR A 124 -8.65 -33.46 0.25
CA TYR A 124 -7.48 -33.71 -0.59
C TYR A 124 -6.65 -34.84 0.01
N THR A 125 -6.18 -35.72 -0.83
CA THR A 125 -5.23 -36.80 -0.45
C THR A 125 -4.02 -36.70 -1.38
N LEU A 126 -2.83 -36.76 -0.80
CA LEU A 126 -1.57 -36.64 -1.53
C LEU A 126 -1.45 -37.79 -2.57
N PRO A 127 -1.36 -37.50 -3.88
CA PRO A 127 -1.36 -38.50 -4.94
C PRO A 127 0.01 -39.13 -5.14
N VAL A 128 0.75 -39.45 -4.04
CA VAL A 128 2.12 -39.98 -4.06
C VAL A 128 2.18 -41.29 -3.28
N ALA A 129 2.71 -42.31 -3.87
CA ALA A 129 2.95 -43.59 -3.17
C ALA A 129 4.17 -43.46 -2.25
N LEU A 130 3.91 -43.38 -0.95
CA LEU A 130 4.94 -43.24 0.07
C LEU A 130 5.37 -44.61 0.59
N GLU A 131 6.68 -44.86 0.53
CA GLU A 131 7.30 -46.02 1.16
C GLU A 131 8.32 -45.55 2.19
N SER A 132 8.43 -46.31 3.28
CA SER A 132 9.43 -46.07 4.33
C SER A 132 10.28 -47.29 4.56
N ARG A 133 11.62 -47.13 4.69
CA ARG A 133 12.57 -48.22 4.95
C ARG A 133 13.53 -47.81 6.04
N ALA A 134 13.61 -48.63 7.10
CA ALA A 134 14.57 -48.41 8.18
C ALA A 134 15.98 -48.72 7.72
N LEU A 135 16.85 -47.71 7.71
CA LEU A 135 18.24 -47.80 7.30
C LEU A 135 19.13 -46.91 8.19
N ARG A 136 20.43 -47.06 8.06
CA ARG A 136 21.40 -46.19 8.75
C ARG A 136 21.95 -45.17 7.75
N ALA A 137 22.01 -43.91 8.16
CA ALA A 137 22.47 -42.81 7.34
C ALA A 137 23.43 -41.89 8.11
N ALA A 138 24.20 -41.10 7.37
CA ALA A 138 25.01 -40.04 7.97
C ALA A 138 24.08 -38.89 8.45
N PRO A 139 24.44 -38.19 9.54
CA PRO A 139 23.61 -37.09 10.06
C PRO A 139 23.28 -36.02 9.03
N SER A 140 24.14 -35.78 8.05
CA SER A 140 23.94 -34.82 6.95
C SER A 140 22.89 -35.24 5.91
N GLN A 141 22.34 -36.44 6.01
CA GLN A 141 21.33 -36.97 5.10
C GLN A 141 19.91 -36.92 5.69
N PHE A 142 19.80 -36.50 6.95
CA PHE A 142 18.51 -36.37 7.60
C PHE A 142 17.88 -35.03 7.21
N LEU A 143 16.62 -35.10 6.82
CA LEU A 143 15.81 -33.99 6.45
C LEU A 143 15.20 -33.32 7.69
N THR A 144 15.11 -32.03 7.67
CA THR A 144 14.24 -31.28 8.57
C THR A 144 12.77 -31.44 8.14
N ALA A 145 11.84 -31.06 9.00
CA ALA A 145 10.41 -31.12 8.67
C ALA A 145 10.06 -30.27 7.43
N ASP A 146 10.69 -29.10 7.28
CA ASP A 146 10.45 -28.20 6.14
C ASP A 146 11.06 -28.76 4.84
N GLU A 147 12.25 -29.37 4.90
CA GLU A 147 12.85 -30.02 3.73
C GLU A 147 12.03 -31.26 3.29
N LEU A 148 11.47 -32.00 4.24
CA LEU A 148 10.58 -33.12 3.95
C LEU A 148 9.29 -32.65 3.27
N LYS A 149 8.65 -31.59 3.80
CA LYS A 149 7.45 -30.98 3.18
C LYS A 149 7.74 -30.49 1.77
N THR A 150 8.85 -29.77 1.58
CA THR A 150 9.28 -29.30 0.24
C THR A 150 9.43 -30.47 -0.73
N GLY A 151 10.10 -31.55 -0.30
CA GLY A 151 10.26 -32.75 -1.12
C GLY A 151 8.92 -33.44 -1.45
N LEU A 152 7.97 -33.47 -0.52
CA LEU A 152 6.62 -34.01 -0.75
C LEU A 152 5.80 -33.13 -1.72
N ILE A 153 5.90 -31.81 -1.60
CA ILE A 153 5.28 -30.84 -2.52
C ILE A 153 5.81 -31.07 -3.93
N GLU A 154 7.13 -31.12 -4.10
CA GLU A 154 7.77 -31.37 -5.40
C GLU A 154 7.37 -32.76 -5.98
N ALA A 155 7.33 -33.79 -5.14
CA ALA A 155 6.96 -35.12 -5.56
C ALA A 155 5.49 -35.22 -5.99
N SER A 156 4.59 -34.45 -5.39
CA SER A 156 3.16 -34.45 -5.75
C SER A 156 2.91 -33.94 -7.16
N GLY A 157 3.72 -32.99 -7.63
CA GLY A 157 3.56 -32.30 -8.91
C GLY A 157 2.28 -31.46 -9.05
N GLU A 158 1.41 -31.50 -8.05
CA GLU A 158 0.12 -30.81 -8.04
C GLU A 158 0.04 -29.74 -6.95
N LEU A 159 0.86 -29.85 -5.92
CA LEU A 159 0.95 -28.87 -4.84
C LEU A 159 2.03 -27.83 -5.11
N ASP A 160 1.82 -26.64 -4.62
CA ASP A 160 2.80 -25.57 -4.58
C ASP A 160 2.48 -24.63 -3.39
N THR A 161 3.43 -23.79 -3.02
CA THR A 161 3.18 -22.69 -2.08
C THR A 161 2.55 -21.55 -2.82
N LEU A 162 1.27 -21.32 -2.61
CA LEU A 162 0.44 -20.33 -3.29
C LEU A 162 0.14 -19.16 -2.34
N ALA A 163 -0.06 -17.97 -2.91
CA ALA A 163 -0.47 -16.79 -2.16
C ALA A 163 -1.99 -16.59 -2.24
N VAL A 164 -2.63 -16.52 -1.08
CA VAL A 164 -4.08 -16.30 -0.94
C VAL A 164 -4.32 -14.85 -0.57
N ILE A 165 -5.09 -14.14 -1.38
CA ILE A 165 -5.54 -12.78 -1.07
C ILE A 165 -6.85 -12.87 -0.32
N SER A 166 -6.92 -12.25 0.86
CA SER A 166 -8.11 -12.14 1.68
C SER A 166 -8.48 -10.66 1.88
N ILE A 167 -9.78 -10.36 1.81
CA ILE A 167 -10.34 -9.03 2.05
C ILE A 167 -11.28 -9.13 3.24
N ASN A 168 -11.00 -8.37 4.32
CA ASN A 168 -11.78 -8.40 5.56
C ASN A 168 -11.96 -9.81 6.13
N GLY A 169 -10.96 -10.68 5.94
CA GLY A 169 -10.95 -12.07 6.41
C GLY A 169 -11.66 -13.07 5.48
N GLU A 170 -12.24 -12.64 4.38
CA GLU A 170 -12.83 -13.52 3.36
C GLU A 170 -11.84 -13.75 2.22
N GLN A 171 -11.70 -14.99 1.77
CA GLN A 171 -10.84 -15.34 0.63
C GLN A 171 -11.38 -14.69 -0.65
N ALA A 172 -10.53 -13.93 -1.32
CA ALA A 172 -10.87 -13.22 -2.56
C ALA A 172 -10.27 -13.86 -3.80
N GLY A 173 -9.08 -14.48 -3.68
CA GLY A 173 -8.44 -15.17 -4.80
C GLY A 173 -7.11 -15.80 -4.43
N VAL A 174 -6.56 -16.56 -5.36
CA VAL A 174 -5.31 -17.30 -5.20
C VAL A 174 -4.35 -16.93 -6.31
N CYS A 175 -3.16 -16.48 -5.95
CA CYS A 175 -2.05 -16.18 -6.85
C CYS A 175 -0.98 -17.26 -6.76
N ARG A 176 -0.13 -17.33 -7.77
CA ARG A 176 0.97 -18.30 -7.81
C ARG A 176 2.05 -18.01 -6.76
N SER A 177 2.29 -16.74 -6.46
CA SER A 177 3.29 -16.31 -5.50
C SER A 177 2.84 -15.03 -4.78
N ALA A 178 3.48 -14.73 -3.65
CA ALA A 178 3.27 -13.48 -2.94
C ALA A 178 3.65 -12.25 -3.80
N GLU A 179 4.66 -12.41 -4.69
CA GLU A 179 5.06 -11.36 -5.63
C GLU A 179 3.95 -11.06 -6.65
N ASP A 180 3.30 -12.10 -7.20
CA ASP A 180 2.18 -11.94 -8.12
C ASP A 180 0.97 -11.28 -7.43
N ALA A 181 0.68 -11.70 -6.20
CA ALA A 181 -0.38 -11.09 -5.38
C ALA A 181 -0.10 -9.61 -5.12
N GLN A 182 1.14 -9.27 -4.72
CA GLN A 182 1.53 -7.89 -4.49
C GLN A 182 1.49 -7.06 -5.77
N ALA A 183 1.99 -7.59 -6.90
CA ALA A 183 1.93 -6.93 -8.20
C ALA A 183 0.49 -6.62 -8.65
N LEU A 184 -0.43 -7.53 -8.35
CA LEU A 184 -1.86 -7.34 -8.64
C LEU A 184 -2.45 -6.24 -7.75
N LEU A 185 -2.17 -6.25 -6.45
CA LEU A 185 -2.63 -5.24 -5.51
C LEU A 185 -2.04 -3.86 -5.85
N ASP A 186 -0.74 -3.80 -6.20
CA ASP A 186 -0.09 -2.56 -6.65
C ASP A 186 -0.70 -2.02 -7.94
N ARG A 187 -1.12 -2.90 -8.85
CA ARG A 187 -1.83 -2.50 -10.06
C ARG A 187 -3.21 -1.90 -9.76
N VAL A 188 -3.92 -2.42 -8.76
CA VAL A 188 -5.18 -1.82 -8.28
C VAL A 188 -4.93 -0.44 -7.69
N LYS A 189 -3.93 -0.29 -6.82
CA LYS A 189 -3.54 1.00 -6.25
C LYS A 189 -3.16 2.01 -7.34
N ALA A 190 -2.38 1.59 -8.33
CA ALA A 190 -1.92 2.44 -9.43
C ALA A 190 -3.05 2.99 -10.32
N GLN A 191 -4.25 2.40 -10.30
CA GLN A 191 -5.41 2.93 -11.00
C GLN A 191 -5.87 4.27 -10.43
N TYR A 192 -5.73 4.48 -9.13
CA TYR A 192 -6.27 5.61 -8.38
C TYR A 192 -5.20 6.54 -7.83
N THR A 193 -3.91 6.19 -7.98
CA THR A 193 -2.80 6.98 -7.47
C THR A 193 -1.97 7.60 -8.59
N THR A 194 -1.33 8.71 -8.27
CA THR A 194 -0.39 9.43 -9.14
C THR A 194 1.02 9.39 -8.55
N ALA A 195 2.01 9.85 -9.30
CA ALA A 195 3.40 9.88 -8.83
C ALA A 195 3.65 10.80 -7.62
N THR A 196 2.68 11.66 -7.29
CA THR A 196 2.75 12.62 -6.16
C THR A 196 2.01 12.11 -4.92
N ASP A 197 1.29 11.00 -5.02
CA ASP A 197 0.58 10.41 -3.92
C ASP A 197 1.52 9.59 -3.05
N GLU A 198 1.38 9.74 -1.74
CA GLU A 198 2.14 9.03 -0.71
C GLU A 198 1.19 8.14 0.11
N ASN A 199 1.77 7.15 0.79
CA ASN A 199 1.04 6.28 1.72
C ASN A 199 -0.24 5.66 1.12
N ALA A 200 -0.15 5.21 -0.15
CA ALA A 200 -1.27 4.54 -0.79
C ALA A 200 -1.56 3.18 -0.13
N ASP A 201 -2.78 3.00 0.36
CA ASP A 201 -3.23 1.75 0.98
C ASP A 201 -4.70 1.49 0.67
N PHE A 202 -5.19 0.32 1.06
CA PHE A 202 -6.60 -0.02 0.92
C PHE A 202 -7.40 0.37 2.17
N LEU A 203 -8.63 0.79 1.97
CA LEU A 203 -9.55 1.06 3.09
C LEU A 203 -9.96 -0.25 3.79
N GLN A 204 -10.09 -1.34 3.02
CA GLN A 204 -10.36 -2.68 3.50
C GLN A 204 -9.08 -3.32 4.07
N GLU A 205 -9.25 -4.24 5.02
CA GLU A 205 -8.15 -5.07 5.49
C GLU A 205 -7.81 -6.12 4.43
N VAL A 206 -6.67 -5.92 3.73
CA VAL A 206 -6.15 -6.85 2.72
C VAL A 206 -4.98 -7.61 3.31
N ARG A 207 -5.03 -8.94 3.23
CA ARG A 207 -3.94 -9.84 3.64
C ARG A 207 -3.53 -10.74 2.50
N VAL A 208 -2.25 -11.05 2.47
CA VAL A 208 -1.66 -12.04 1.56
C VAL A 208 -0.98 -13.08 2.43
N ASP A 209 -1.52 -14.28 2.44
CA ASP A 209 -1.00 -15.41 3.21
C ASP A 209 -0.48 -16.49 2.26
N GLU A 210 0.69 -17.07 2.58
CA GLU A 210 1.24 -18.19 1.83
C GLU A 210 0.70 -19.51 2.39
N VAL A 211 0.14 -20.34 1.51
CA VAL A 211 -0.52 -21.60 1.86
C VAL A 211 -0.12 -22.67 0.84
N VAL A 212 0.15 -23.89 1.31
CA VAL A 212 0.37 -25.02 0.40
C VAL A 212 -0.98 -25.54 -0.09
N ALA A 213 -1.17 -25.49 -1.42
CA ALA A 213 -2.42 -25.92 -2.04
C ALA A 213 -2.21 -26.38 -3.50
N GLN A 214 -3.28 -26.88 -4.11
CA GLN A 214 -3.26 -27.33 -5.49
C GLN A 214 -3.05 -26.16 -6.46
N THR A 215 -2.12 -26.31 -7.40
CA THR A 215 -1.83 -25.33 -8.46
C THR A 215 -3.03 -25.03 -9.36
N SER A 216 -4.00 -25.97 -9.42
CA SER A 216 -5.27 -25.80 -10.15
C SER A 216 -6.18 -24.72 -9.57
N LEU A 217 -5.97 -24.29 -8.30
CA LEU A 217 -6.74 -23.25 -7.63
C LEU A 217 -6.25 -21.85 -7.98
N VAL A 218 -5.12 -21.72 -8.67
CA VAL A 218 -4.58 -20.41 -9.08
C VAL A 218 -5.57 -19.71 -10.00
N SER A 219 -5.97 -18.52 -9.59
CA SER A 219 -6.88 -17.66 -10.35
C SER A 219 -6.17 -17.07 -11.57
N ASP A 220 -6.92 -16.85 -12.66
CA ASP A 220 -6.40 -16.04 -13.77
C ASP A 220 -6.14 -14.61 -13.30
N PHE A 221 -4.97 -14.08 -13.58
CA PHE A 221 -4.54 -12.76 -13.10
C PHE A 221 -5.47 -11.64 -13.56
N GLY A 222 -5.93 -11.68 -14.82
CA GLY A 222 -6.84 -10.67 -15.35
C GLY A 222 -8.22 -10.74 -14.72
N ALA A 223 -8.76 -11.94 -14.62
CA ALA A 223 -10.07 -12.16 -13.99
C ALA A 223 -10.06 -11.79 -12.50
N LEU A 224 -8.96 -12.08 -11.79
CA LEU A 224 -8.80 -11.71 -10.39
C LEU A 224 -8.68 -10.20 -10.22
N TYR A 225 -7.94 -9.52 -11.12
CA TYR A 225 -7.87 -8.06 -11.14
C TYR A 225 -9.26 -7.44 -11.31
N ASP A 226 -10.02 -7.89 -12.31
CA ASP A 226 -11.37 -7.38 -12.59
C ASP A 226 -12.34 -7.65 -11.44
N TYR A 227 -12.10 -8.71 -10.67
CA TYR A 227 -12.86 -9.02 -9.46
C TYR A 227 -12.51 -8.12 -8.28
N LEU A 228 -11.21 -7.85 -8.06
CA LEU A 228 -10.71 -7.08 -6.91
C LEU A 228 -10.86 -5.58 -7.08
N ALA A 229 -10.56 -5.04 -8.27
CA ALA A 229 -10.53 -3.61 -8.53
C ALA A 229 -11.81 -2.85 -8.08
N PRO A 230 -13.04 -3.36 -8.34
CA PRO A 230 -14.25 -2.66 -7.89
C PRO A 230 -14.63 -2.91 -6.42
N ARG A 231 -13.84 -3.67 -5.67
CA ARG A 231 -14.11 -4.07 -4.26
C ARG A 231 -13.13 -3.49 -3.27
N LEU A 232 -12.06 -2.90 -3.78
CA LEU A 232 -10.99 -2.32 -2.98
C LEU A 232 -10.98 -0.82 -3.19
N ASP A 233 -11.32 -0.06 -2.17
CA ASP A 233 -11.20 1.38 -2.15
C ASP A 233 -9.76 1.76 -1.79
N VAL A 234 -9.12 2.58 -2.62
CA VAL A 234 -7.72 2.98 -2.45
C VAL A 234 -7.66 4.34 -1.78
N THR A 235 -7.02 4.41 -0.63
CA THR A 235 -6.72 5.66 0.06
C THR A 235 -5.29 6.09 -0.23
N ALA A 236 -5.08 7.39 -0.42
CA ALA A 236 -3.73 7.95 -0.54
C ALA A 236 -3.69 9.36 0.05
N THR A 237 -2.50 9.84 0.32
CA THR A 237 -2.26 11.23 0.76
C THR A 237 -1.31 11.91 -0.19
N ARG A 238 -1.50 13.22 -0.41
CA ARG A 238 -0.54 14.04 -1.16
C ARG A 238 -0.42 15.42 -0.57
N SER A 239 0.78 15.96 -0.60
CA SER A 239 1.03 17.34 -0.22
C SER A 239 0.89 18.24 -1.44
N VAL A 240 0.10 19.30 -1.32
CA VAL A 240 -0.06 20.32 -2.37
C VAL A 240 0.23 21.69 -1.81
N THR A 241 0.85 22.54 -2.63
CA THR A 241 1.06 23.95 -2.30
C THR A 241 0.38 24.79 -3.37
N TYR A 242 -0.47 25.72 -2.93
CA TYR A 242 -1.22 26.62 -3.80
C TYR A 242 -1.31 28.02 -3.21
N THR A 243 -1.61 28.99 -4.07
CA THR A 243 -1.88 30.36 -3.65
C THR A 243 -3.39 30.54 -3.42
N GLU A 244 -3.73 31.12 -2.28
CA GLU A 244 -5.08 31.47 -1.87
C GLU A 244 -5.21 32.99 -1.85
N GLU A 245 -6.29 33.53 -2.45
CA GLU A 245 -6.62 34.95 -2.33
C GLU A 245 -7.28 35.22 -0.97
N ILE A 246 -6.81 36.27 -0.30
CA ILE A 246 -7.42 36.79 0.94
C ILE A 246 -8.37 37.89 0.53
N PRO A 247 -9.69 37.74 0.67
CA PRO A 247 -10.64 38.76 0.30
C PRO A 247 -10.50 39.98 1.22
N TYR A 248 -10.78 41.15 0.67
CA TYR A 248 -10.91 42.39 1.45
C TYR A 248 -12.36 42.59 1.90
N GLU A 249 -12.55 43.41 2.95
CA GLU A 249 -13.86 43.85 3.40
C GLU A 249 -14.19 45.24 2.85
N THR A 250 -15.51 45.56 2.65
CA THR A 250 -15.97 46.88 2.29
C THR A 250 -16.46 47.57 3.55
N ILE A 251 -15.75 48.60 3.98
CA ILE A 251 -16.06 49.43 5.14
C ILE A 251 -16.83 50.67 4.69
N THR A 252 -18.05 50.83 5.15
CA THR A 252 -18.84 52.05 4.90
C THR A 252 -18.56 53.07 6.00
N ARG A 253 -18.09 54.23 5.62
CA ARG A 253 -17.89 55.41 6.52
C ARG A 253 -18.99 56.40 6.31
N GLU A 254 -19.83 56.59 7.31
CA GLU A 254 -20.90 57.57 7.30
C GLU A 254 -20.39 59.00 7.55
N ASN A 255 -20.90 60.00 6.81
CA ASN A 255 -20.56 61.39 6.96
C ASN A 255 -21.85 62.23 6.98
N ASP A 256 -22.17 62.86 8.12
CA ASP A 256 -23.34 63.65 8.35
C ASP A 256 -23.26 65.09 7.74
N GLN A 257 -22.09 65.45 7.23
CA GLN A 257 -21.91 66.73 6.52
C GLN A 257 -22.18 66.61 5.02
N LEU A 258 -22.28 65.38 4.50
CA LEU A 258 -22.50 65.09 3.08
C LEU A 258 -23.94 64.65 2.84
N ASP A 259 -24.48 65.07 1.67
CA ASP A 259 -25.84 64.72 1.24
C ASP A 259 -26.03 63.20 1.14
N GLN A 260 -27.26 62.72 1.46
CA GLN A 260 -27.59 61.26 1.38
C GLN A 260 -27.37 60.65 0.01
N THR A 261 -27.32 61.45 -1.04
CA THR A 261 -27.01 60.97 -2.39
C THR A 261 -25.52 60.87 -2.68
N TYR A 262 -24.68 61.34 -1.76
CA TYR A 262 -23.25 61.30 -1.91
C TYR A 262 -22.73 59.86 -1.60
N ARG A 263 -21.94 59.32 -2.52
CA ARG A 263 -21.20 58.09 -2.35
C ARG A 263 -19.87 58.21 -3.12
N ALA A 264 -18.78 57.96 -2.44
CA ALA A 264 -17.45 57.96 -3.05
C ALA A 264 -16.57 56.87 -2.44
N THR A 265 -15.77 56.23 -3.25
CA THR A 265 -14.73 55.30 -2.76
C THR A 265 -13.54 56.14 -2.34
N LEU A 266 -13.18 56.09 -1.06
CA LEU A 266 -12.00 56.76 -0.48
C LEU A 266 -10.76 55.95 -0.65
N GLN A 267 -10.91 54.61 -0.62
CA GLN A 267 -9.84 53.63 -0.76
C GLN A 267 -10.36 52.42 -1.53
N GLU A 268 -9.68 52.08 -2.62
CA GLU A 268 -9.98 50.87 -3.37
C GLU A 268 -9.54 49.65 -2.58
N GLY A 269 -10.39 48.60 -2.57
CA GLY A 269 -10.06 47.32 -1.99
C GLY A 269 -9.03 46.56 -2.86
N CYS A 270 -8.13 45.85 -2.21
CA CYS A 270 -7.19 44.99 -2.88
C CYS A 270 -7.12 43.65 -2.16
N THR A 271 -7.24 42.53 -2.89
CA THR A 271 -7.09 41.19 -2.32
C THR A 271 -5.65 40.98 -1.87
N GLY A 272 -5.48 40.32 -0.75
CA GLY A 272 -4.20 39.79 -0.31
C GLY A 272 -3.95 38.40 -0.89
N GLU A 273 -2.76 37.86 -0.64
CA GLU A 273 -2.34 36.52 -1.07
C GLU A 273 -1.72 35.76 0.09
N ALA A 274 -2.03 34.47 0.16
CA ALA A 274 -1.38 33.54 1.06
C ALA A 274 -0.92 32.29 0.28
N VAL A 275 0.21 31.76 0.63
CA VAL A 275 0.63 30.41 0.21
C VAL A 275 0.17 29.41 1.26
N VAL A 276 -0.54 28.40 0.80
CA VAL A 276 -1.09 27.33 1.63
C VAL A 276 -0.46 26.02 1.22
N THR A 277 0.14 25.29 2.17
CA THR A 277 0.51 23.89 2.02
C THR A 277 -0.52 23.04 2.74
N ALA A 278 -1.14 22.14 2.03
CA ALA A 278 -2.18 21.27 2.56
C ALA A 278 -1.89 19.81 2.20
N GLU A 279 -2.23 18.90 3.12
CA GLU A 279 -2.32 17.48 2.87
C GLU A 279 -3.74 17.16 2.39
N ILE A 280 -3.82 16.55 1.21
CA ILE A 280 -5.07 16.07 0.63
C ILE A 280 -5.15 14.58 0.85
N GLN A 281 -6.24 14.12 1.43
CA GLN A 281 -6.59 12.70 1.53
C GLN A 281 -7.53 12.36 0.38
N THR A 282 -7.19 11.30 -0.36
CA THR A 282 -8.00 10.81 -1.48
C THR A 282 -8.55 9.43 -1.19
N VAL A 283 -9.72 9.13 -1.74
CA VAL A 283 -10.30 7.80 -1.84
C VAL A 283 -10.64 7.59 -3.31
N ASP A 284 -10.14 6.52 -3.91
CA ASP A 284 -10.27 6.24 -5.35
C ASP A 284 -9.88 7.42 -6.27
N GLY A 285 -8.85 8.16 -5.83
CA GLY A 285 -8.33 9.33 -6.54
C GLY A 285 -9.14 10.62 -6.35
N GLU A 286 -10.33 10.56 -5.74
CA GLU A 286 -11.15 11.73 -5.42
C GLU A 286 -10.78 12.32 -4.05
N GLU A 287 -10.78 13.65 -3.95
CA GLU A 287 -10.48 14.33 -2.68
C GLU A 287 -11.60 14.06 -1.66
N HIS A 288 -11.26 13.41 -0.57
CA HIS A 288 -12.16 13.10 0.53
C HIS A 288 -11.96 14.02 1.74
N GLY A 289 -10.75 14.53 1.92
CA GLY A 289 -10.40 15.43 3.01
C GLY A 289 -9.20 16.30 2.69
N ARG A 290 -9.13 17.45 3.39
CA ARG A 290 -8.01 18.39 3.27
C ARG A 290 -7.63 18.89 4.65
N THR A 291 -6.34 18.84 4.97
CA THR A 291 -5.77 19.37 6.21
C THR A 291 -4.71 20.42 5.85
N ILE A 292 -4.91 21.66 6.31
CA ILE A 292 -3.93 22.73 6.11
C ILE A 292 -2.76 22.45 7.07
N LEU A 293 -1.57 22.27 6.52
CA LEU A 293 -0.34 22.06 7.28
C LEU A 293 0.34 23.39 7.60
N GLU A 294 0.37 24.30 6.62
CA GLU A 294 1.00 25.61 6.75
C GLU A 294 0.26 26.65 5.92
N ARG A 295 0.12 27.87 6.45
CA ARG A 295 -0.43 29.02 5.74
C ARG A 295 0.45 30.23 5.98
N THR A 296 1.13 30.70 4.95
CA THR A 296 2.01 31.87 4.99
C THR A 296 1.39 33.01 4.21
N VAL A 297 1.08 34.13 4.88
CA VAL A 297 0.55 35.33 4.22
C VAL A 297 1.68 36.06 3.50
N LEU A 298 1.58 36.21 2.18
CA LEU A 298 2.51 36.97 1.34
C LEU A 298 2.18 38.46 1.34
N SER A 299 0.88 38.80 1.19
CA SER A 299 0.37 40.14 1.26
C SER A 299 -0.97 40.19 1.99
N ASN A 300 -1.16 41.16 2.84
CA ASN A 300 -2.47 41.36 3.49
C ASN A 300 -3.45 41.98 2.52
N ALA A 301 -4.74 41.66 2.67
CA ALA A 301 -5.79 42.38 2.00
C ALA A 301 -5.84 43.84 2.48
N THR A 302 -6.24 44.74 1.60
CA THR A 302 -6.52 46.15 1.89
C THR A 302 -8.01 46.41 1.71
N ASP A 303 -8.69 46.81 2.78
CA ASP A 303 -10.14 47.00 2.74
C ASP A 303 -10.55 48.15 1.84
N GLU A 304 -11.69 48.01 1.14
CA GLU A 304 -12.35 49.07 0.46
C GLU A 304 -13.03 50.03 1.49
N ILE A 305 -12.84 51.33 1.35
CA ILE A 305 -13.53 52.33 2.19
C ILE A 305 -14.41 53.17 1.30
N ILE A 306 -15.72 53.10 1.54
CA ILE A 306 -16.74 53.88 0.85
C ILE A 306 -17.30 54.90 1.83
N GLU A 307 -17.21 56.23 1.48
CA GLU A 307 -17.86 57.28 2.23
C GLU A 307 -19.28 57.50 1.67
N VAL A 308 -20.27 57.52 2.59
CA VAL A 308 -21.67 57.75 2.28
C VAL A 308 -22.19 58.95 3.07
N GLY A 309 -22.87 59.86 2.40
CA GLY A 309 -23.52 60.97 3.07
C GLY A 309 -24.77 60.52 3.82
N THR A 310 -25.01 61.10 5.00
CA THR A 310 -26.21 60.83 5.79
C THR A 310 -27.05 62.04 6.04
N ARG A 311 -26.55 63.25 5.61
CA ARG A 311 -27.29 64.50 5.78
C ARG A 311 -28.54 64.53 4.87
N ASN A 312 -29.72 64.63 5.49
CA ASN A 312 -30.93 64.77 4.77
C ASN A 312 -31.11 66.31 4.42
N VAL A 313 -30.90 66.66 3.16
CA VAL A 313 -30.97 68.02 2.67
C VAL A 313 -32.31 68.31 1.97
N GLY A 314 -33.41 68.02 2.63
CA GLY A 314 -34.72 68.42 2.16
C GLY A 314 -35.29 67.59 1.03
N ILE A 315 -34.99 66.30 0.99
CA ILE A 315 -35.76 65.38 0.17
C ILE A 315 -37.07 65.11 0.87
N GLY A 316 -38.15 65.11 0.15
CA GLY A 316 -39.49 64.89 0.69
C GLY A 316 -39.58 63.60 1.52
N THR A 317 -40.29 63.67 2.64
CA THR A 317 -40.50 62.54 3.53
C THR A 317 -41.55 61.56 3.00
N GLY A 318 -42.36 61.99 2.06
CA GLY A 318 -43.54 61.29 1.55
C GLY A 318 -44.78 61.46 2.47
N GLU A 319 -44.63 62.13 3.61
CA GLU A 319 -45.71 62.45 4.51
C GLU A 319 -46.13 63.93 4.27
N PHE A 320 -47.19 64.10 3.55
CA PHE A 320 -47.65 65.46 3.19
C PHE A 320 -48.51 66.10 4.28
N ALA A 321 -48.12 67.26 4.73
CA ALA A 321 -48.93 68.11 5.57
C ALA A 321 -49.84 69.00 4.70
N VAL A 322 -50.97 69.42 5.25
CA VAL A 322 -51.83 70.43 4.60
C VAL A 322 -51.09 71.76 4.61
N PRO A 323 -50.89 72.41 3.41
CA PRO A 323 -50.02 73.57 3.27
C PRO A 323 -50.55 74.86 3.91
N VAL A 324 -51.81 74.90 4.39
CA VAL A 324 -52.47 76.02 5.02
C VAL A 324 -53.25 75.63 6.27
N THR A 325 -53.33 76.50 7.26
CA THR A 325 -54.09 76.25 8.47
C THR A 325 -55.47 76.94 8.31
N SER A 326 -56.56 76.34 8.75
CA SER A 326 -57.92 76.91 8.73
C SER A 326 -58.38 77.28 7.34
N TYR A 327 -58.72 76.34 6.54
CA TYR A 327 -59.14 76.51 5.14
C TYR A 327 -60.57 76.06 4.89
N THR A 328 -61.17 76.60 3.81
CA THR A 328 -62.42 76.08 3.23
C THR A 328 -62.07 75.27 1.98
N PHE A 329 -62.43 74.02 1.96
CA PHE A 329 -62.26 73.18 0.78
C PHE A 329 -63.29 73.61 -0.29
N THR A 330 -62.82 74.14 -1.42
CA THR A 330 -63.70 74.74 -2.46
C THR A 330 -63.78 73.83 -3.69
N SER A 331 -62.78 73.07 -4.03
CA SER A 331 -62.81 72.18 -5.16
C SER A 331 -61.81 71.04 -5.00
N GLY A 332 -62.21 69.80 -5.42
CA GLY A 332 -61.35 68.64 -5.47
C GLY A 332 -60.77 68.32 -6.84
N PHE A 333 -60.00 67.31 -6.89
CA PHE A 333 -59.47 66.75 -8.13
C PHE A 333 -60.60 66.13 -8.94
N LYS A 334 -61.08 66.82 -9.99
CA LYS A 334 -62.25 66.40 -10.81
C LYS A 334 -62.28 67.11 -12.13
N TRP A 335 -63.07 66.60 -13.08
CA TRP A 335 -63.39 67.29 -14.29
C TRP A 335 -64.36 68.43 -13.99
N ARG A 336 -64.05 69.66 -14.46
CA ARG A 336 -64.89 70.85 -14.38
C ARG A 336 -64.68 71.72 -15.62
N TRP A 337 -65.75 72.33 -16.16
CA TRP A 337 -65.73 73.15 -17.34
C TRP A 337 -64.94 72.63 -18.52
N GLY A 338 -65.02 71.30 -18.76
CA GLY A 338 -64.32 70.64 -19.89
C GLY A 338 -62.81 70.40 -19.67
N LYS A 339 -62.29 70.63 -18.48
CA LYS A 339 -60.88 70.49 -18.13
C LYS A 339 -60.73 69.70 -16.83
N LEU A 340 -59.73 68.92 -16.79
CA LEU A 340 -59.35 68.19 -15.54
C LEU A 340 -58.76 69.24 -14.56
N HIS A 341 -59.33 69.32 -13.38
CA HIS A 341 -58.72 70.04 -12.28
C HIS A 341 -57.71 69.10 -11.60
N GLY A 342 -56.42 69.41 -11.81
CA GLY A 342 -55.29 68.53 -11.40
C GLY A 342 -54.84 68.67 -9.94
N GLY A 343 -55.68 69.36 -9.12
CA GLY A 343 -55.36 69.56 -7.70
C GLY A 343 -56.58 69.66 -6.82
N VAL A 344 -56.38 70.14 -5.60
CA VAL A 344 -57.43 70.57 -4.66
C VAL A 344 -57.26 72.02 -4.37
N ASP A 345 -58.40 72.74 -4.31
CA ASP A 345 -58.44 74.14 -3.98
C ASP A 345 -58.84 74.36 -2.51
N LEU A 346 -57.94 74.99 -1.76
CA LEU A 346 -58.12 75.33 -0.36
C LEU A 346 -58.17 76.85 -0.26
N ALA A 347 -59.36 77.40 -0.01
CA ALA A 347 -59.52 78.85 0.11
C ALA A 347 -59.22 79.35 1.53
N VAL A 348 -58.39 80.37 1.61
CA VAL A 348 -58.01 81.03 2.86
C VAL A 348 -58.04 82.53 2.70
N PRO A 349 -58.14 83.33 3.74
CA PRO A 349 -58.03 84.77 3.68
C PRO A 349 -56.70 85.21 3.10
N GLU A 350 -56.72 86.37 2.40
CA GLU A 350 -55.54 87.02 1.89
C GLU A 350 -54.51 87.26 3.01
N GLY A 351 -53.23 87.03 2.74
CA GLY A 351 -52.14 87.14 3.72
C GLY A 351 -51.93 85.90 4.62
N THR A 352 -52.72 84.82 4.42
CA THR A 352 -52.49 83.57 5.16
C THR A 352 -51.19 82.92 4.72
N PRO A 353 -50.29 82.53 5.63
CA PRO A 353 -49.07 81.83 5.28
C PRO A 353 -49.36 80.49 4.62
N VAL A 354 -48.65 80.21 3.53
CA VAL A 354 -48.64 78.89 2.84
C VAL A 354 -47.31 78.18 3.11
N TYR A 355 -47.40 77.01 3.62
CA TYR A 355 -46.23 76.22 3.99
C TYR A 355 -45.93 75.11 2.95
N ALA A 356 -44.72 74.73 2.84
CA ALA A 356 -44.37 73.53 2.06
C ALA A 356 -45.08 72.30 2.63
N ALA A 357 -45.72 71.51 1.78
CA ALA A 357 -46.45 70.32 2.19
C ALA A 357 -45.51 69.18 2.69
N ASP A 358 -44.25 69.15 2.26
CA ASP A 358 -43.18 68.24 2.66
C ASP A 358 -41.83 68.96 2.47
N ASN A 359 -40.77 68.32 2.94
CA ASN A 359 -39.43 68.80 2.65
C ASN A 359 -39.17 68.78 1.13
N GLY A 360 -38.45 69.75 0.64
CA GLY A 360 -38.16 69.83 -0.78
C GLY A 360 -37.10 70.88 -1.10
N LYS A 361 -36.70 70.90 -2.36
CA LYS A 361 -35.83 71.95 -2.92
C LYS A 361 -36.67 72.96 -3.71
N VAL A 362 -36.52 74.19 -3.38
CA VAL A 362 -37.14 75.27 -4.17
C VAL A 362 -36.48 75.37 -5.54
N ILE A 363 -37.23 75.08 -6.61
CA ILE A 363 -36.74 75.08 -8.00
C ILE A 363 -37.20 76.34 -8.73
N VAL A 364 -38.25 77.00 -8.26
CA VAL A 364 -38.77 78.23 -8.81
C VAL A 364 -39.27 79.09 -7.65
N ALA A 365 -38.94 80.38 -7.67
CA ALA A 365 -39.46 81.42 -6.78
C ALA A 365 -39.75 82.69 -7.59
N GLY A 366 -41.00 83.10 -7.68
CA GLY A 366 -41.43 84.22 -8.46
C GLY A 366 -42.63 83.91 -9.36
N ASP A 367 -43.24 84.94 -9.95
CA ASP A 367 -44.36 84.82 -10.87
C ASP A 367 -43.90 84.22 -12.21
N LEU A 368 -44.47 83.09 -12.64
CA LEU A 368 -44.20 82.45 -13.92
C LEU A 368 -45.17 82.83 -15.03
N ASP A 369 -46.06 83.81 -14.78
CA ASP A 369 -47.10 84.31 -15.75
C ASP A 369 -48.01 83.13 -16.23
N ASN A 370 -48.18 82.09 -15.41
CA ASN A 370 -48.99 80.91 -15.72
C ASN A 370 -50.34 80.83 -15.04
N GLY A 371 -50.72 81.92 -14.36
CA GLY A 371 -52.00 82.04 -13.68
C GLY A 371 -52.10 81.48 -12.30
N TYR A 372 -50.98 80.97 -11.71
CA TYR A 372 -50.90 80.44 -10.34
C TYR A 372 -50.35 81.47 -9.33
N GLY A 373 -49.97 82.68 -9.78
CA GLY A 373 -49.40 83.70 -8.93
C GLY A 373 -47.92 83.59 -8.67
N SER A 374 -47.39 84.39 -7.77
CA SER A 374 -46.01 84.45 -7.36
C SER A 374 -45.72 83.74 -6.04
#